data_d83275039d39840c535e1a94466aee63
#
_entry.id   d83275039d39840c535e1a94466aee63
#
_cell.length_a   1.000
_cell.length_b   1.000
_cell.length_c   1.000
_cell.angle_alpha   90.00
_cell.angle_beta   90.00
_cell.angle_gamma   90.00
#
_symmetry.space_group_name_H-M   'P 1'
#
loop_
_entity.id
_entity.type
_entity.pdbx_description
1 polymer ?
#
loop_
_entity_poly.entity_id
_entity_poly.type
_entity_poly.pdbx_seq_one_letter_code
_entity_poly.pdbx_strand_id
1 'polypeptide(L)'
;MKNLLTAGAIGEAALGVVVFVAPGLAFALFFAVEPVASAVMMARIAGIALVGLGIACYPRGPQPSPYGLLAYSTLVMLYLIDLGVGGVAGVLLWPAVVIHALLSAALIVAARRTS
;
A
#
# COMPACT_ATOMS: atom_id res chain seq x y z
N MET A 1 0.66 7.56 -17.04
CA MET A 1 1.55 6.89 -16.05
C MET A 1 1.96 7.78 -14.90
N LYS A 2 2.43 9.02 -15.16
CA LYS A 2 2.89 9.91 -14.07
C LYS A 2 1.83 10.19 -13.01
N ASN A 3 0.60 10.48 -13.41
CA ASN A 3 -0.48 10.76 -12.46
C ASN A 3 -0.80 9.54 -11.60
N LEU A 4 -0.76 8.36 -12.19
CA LEU A 4 -1.01 7.11 -11.47
C LEU A 4 0.09 6.83 -10.44
N LEU A 5 1.36 7.00 -10.82
CA LEU A 5 2.50 6.84 -9.91
C LEU A 5 2.47 7.90 -8.80
N THR A 6 2.12 9.13 -9.14
CA THR A 6 1.98 10.21 -8.15
C THR A 6 0.91 9.88 -7.12
N ALA A 7 -0.26 9.47 -7.58
CA ALA A 7 -1.36 9.10 -6.67
C ALA A 7 -1.00 7.94 -5.77
N GLY A 8 -0.40 6.89 -6.34
CA GLY A 8 0.07 5.73 -5.56
C GLY A 8 1.14 6.11 -4.56
N ALA A 9 2.14 6.87 -4.99
CA ALA A 9 3.25 7.30 -4.12
C ALA A 9 2.76 8.15 -2.95
N ILE A 10 1.88 9.11 -3.20
CA ILE A 10 1.29 9.96 -2.15
C ILE A 10 0.42 9.11 -1.22
N GLY A 11 -0.37 8.21 -1.76
CA GLY A 11 -1.22 7.31 -0.96
C GLY A 11 -0.41 6.43 -0.01
N GLU A 12 0.67 5.83 -0.50
CA GLU A 12 1.54 5.00 0.32
C GLU A 12 2.27 5.82 1.39
N ALA A 13 2.77 7.00 1.05
CA ALA A 13 3.41 7.87 2.02
C ALA A 13 2.43 8.34 3.10
N ALA A 14 1.22 8.73 2.72
CA ALA A 14 0.17 9.14 3.66
C ALA A 14 -0.21 8.00 4.60
N LEU A 15 -0.41 6.80 4.05
CA LEU A 15 -0.69 5.61 4.86
C LEU A 15 0.47 5.31 5.81
N GLY A 16 1.70 5.45 5.33
CA GLY A 16 2.89 5.25 6.15
C GLY A 16 2.93 6.20 7.36
N VAL A 17 2.57 7.46 7.17
CA VAL A 17 2.47 8.43 8.26
C VAL A 17 1.42 7.99 9.28
N VAL A 18 0.25 7.57 8.83
CA VAL A 18 -0.84 7.09 9.71
C VAL A 18 -0.40 5.86 10.50
N VAL A 19 0.23 4.90 9.84
CA VAL A 19 0.71 3.66 10.48
C VAL A 19 1.79 3.96 11.52
N PHE A 20 2.64 4.95 11.27
CA PHE A 20 3.65 5.36 12.23
C PHE A 20 3.06 6.10 13.43
N VAL A 21 2.21 7.09 13.18
CA VAL A 21 1.66 7.99 14.22
C VAL A 21 0.56 7.30 15.02
N ALA A 22 -0.30 6.54 14.35
CA ALA A 22 -1.48 5.92 14.95
C ALA A 22 -1.58 4.43 14.56
N PRO A 23 -0.62 3.57 14.98
CA PRO A 23 -0.63 2.16 14.60
C PRO A 23 -1.87 1.42 15.12
N GLY A 24 -2.37 1.77 16.30
CA GLY A 24 -3.60 1.17 16.83
C GLY A 24 -4.82 1.42 15.95
N LEU A 25 -4.94 2.64 15.40
CA LEU A 25 -6.00 2.97 14.44
C LEU A 25 -5.86 2.15 13.16
N ALA A 26 -4.66 2.01 12.64
CA ALA A 26 -4.41 1.20 11.45
C ALA A 26 -4.80 -0.27 11.68
N PHE A 27 -4.40 -0.86 12.82
CA PHE A 27 -4.79 -2.22 13.16
C PHE A 27 -6.31 -2.38 13.30
N ALA A 28 -6.99 -1.41 13.92
CA ALA A 28 -8.45 -1.46 14.06
C ALA A 28 -9.14 -1.42 12.69
N LEU A 29 -8.71 -0.51 11.80
CA LEU A 29 -9.36 -0.29 10.52
C LEU A 29 -9.08 -1.42 9.51
N PHE A 30 -7.86 -1.95 9.48
CA PHE A 30 -7.50 -2.99 8.50
C PHE A 30 -7.71 -4.40 9.03
N PHE A 31 -7.50 -4.64 10.31
CA PHE A 31 -7.48 -6.01 10.87
C PHE A 31 -8.54 -6.24 11.96
N ALA A 32 -9.17 -5.19 12.47
CA ALA A 32 -10.15 -5.25 13.57
C ALA A 32 -9.58 -5.90 14.83
N VAL A 33 -8.31 -5.64 15.14
CA VAL A 33 -7.62 -6.15 16.33
C VAL A 33 -6.83 -5.04 17.02
N GLU A 34 -6.55 -5.21 18.31
CA GLU A 34 -5.60 -4.38 19.03
C GLU A 34 -4.20 -4.99 18.92
N PRO A 35 -3.18 -4.20 18.57
CA PRO A 35 -1.82 -4.72 18.46
C PRO A 35 -1.18 -4.89 19.83
N VAL A 36 -0.42 -5.97 20.00
CA VAL A 36 0.53 -6.10 21.13
C VAL A 36 1.72 -5.16 20.93
N ALA A 37 2.50 -4.91 21.98
CA ALA A 37 3.60 -3.94 21.93
C ALA A 37 4.60 -4.20 20.81
N SER A 38 4.98 -5.45 20.57
CA SER A 38 5.90 -5.81 19.49
C SER A 38 5.31 -5.52 18.11
N ALA A 39 4.01 -5.72 17.94
CA ALA A 39 3.33 -5.41 16.68
C ALA A 39 3.29 -3.90 16.44
N VAL A 40 3.13 -3.08 17.48
CA VAL A 40 3.20 -1.61 17.37
C VAL A 40 4.58 -1.17 16.88
N MET A 41 5.65 -1.73 17.42
CA MET A 41 7.02 -1.43 16.98
C MET A 41 7.22 -1.78 15.52
N MET A 42 6.80 -2.97 15.11
CA MET A 42 6.92 -3.40 13.71
C MET A 42 6.05 -2.55 12.78
N ALA A 43 4.86 -2.15 13.21
CA ALA A 43 3.99 -1.27 12.44
C ALA A 43 4.65 0.09 12.19
N ARG A 44 5.33 0.65 13.19
CA ARG A 44 6.05 1.91 13.02
C ARG A 44 7.20 1.79 12.01
N ILE A 45 7.94 0.69 12.05
CA ILE A 45 8.96 0.40 11.04
C ILE A 45 8.33 0.28 9.66
N ALA A 46 7.20 -0.43 9.56
CA ALA A 46 6.45 -0.54 8.31
C ALA A 46 5.97 0.82 7.80
N GLY A 47 5.52 1.70 8.70
CA GLY A 47 5.13 3.07 8.35
C GLY A 47 6.27 3.87 7.74
N ILE A 48 7.47 3.78 8.33
CA ILE A 48 8.69 4.41 7.79
C ILE A 48 8.99 3.84 6.39
N ALA A 49 8.88 2.52 6.24
CA ALA A 49 9.12 1.85 4.96
C ALA A 49 8.12 2.30 3.89
N LEU A 50 6.85 2.50 4.25
CA LEU A 50 5.82 3.00 3.33
C LEU A 50 6.10 4.43 2.89
N VAL A 51 6.56 5.30 3.79
CA VAL A 51 6.99 6.65 3.42
C VAL A 51 8.16 6.58 2.45
N GLY A 52 9.15 5.73 2.74
CA GLY A 52 10.29 5.49 1.84
C GLY A 52 9.85 4.98 0.47
N LEU A 53 8.91 4.04 0.45
CA LEU A 53 8.33 3.52 -0.80
C LEU A 53 7.64 4.65 -1.59
N GLY A 54 6.86 5.49 -0.92
CA GLY A 54 6.21 6.63 -1.56
C GLY A 54 7.22 7.57 -2.19
N ILE A 55 8.31 7.88 -1.49
CA ILE A 55 9.39 8.72 -2.02
C ILE A 55 10.06 8.04 -3.22
N ALA A 56 10.36 6.76 -3.13
CA ALA A 56 11.02 5.99 -4.18
C ALA A 56 10.17 5.85 -5.45
N CYS A 57 8.86 5.68 -5.28
CA CYS A 57 7.93 5.48 -6.38
C CYS A 57 7.40 6.78 -6.98
N TYR A 58 7.68 7.93 -6.36
CA TYR A 58 7.26 9.21 -6.91
C TYR A 58 7.94 9.42 -8.27
N PRO A 59 7.17 9.75 -9.31
CA PRO A 59 7.70 9.81 -10.68
C PRO A 59 8.72 10.94 -10.84
N ARG A 60 9.89 10.57 -11.34
CA ARG A 60 10.99 11.51 -11.62
C ARG A 60 11.52 11.24 -13.01
N GLY A 61 11.82 12.30 -13.72
CA GLY A 61 12.35 12.19 -15.06
C GLY A 61 11.30 11.83 -16.10
N PRO A 62 11.72 11.69 -17.37
CA PRO A 62 10.80 11.49 -18.49
C PRO A 62 10.20 10.08 -18.57
N GLN A 63 10.85 9.09 -17.97
CA GLN A 63 10.42 7.69 -18.05
C GLN A 63 10.43 7.04 -16.67
N PRO A 64 9.45 7.37 -15.81
CA PRO A 64 9.37 6.77 -14.48
C PRO A 64 9.02 5.28 -14.57
N SER A 65 9.62 4.47 -13.69
CA SER A 65 9.37 3.03 -13.65
C SER A 65 8.13 2.71 -12.81
N PRO A 66 7.20 1.91 -13.31
CA PRO A 66 6.03 1.47 -12.54
C PRO A 66 6.27 0.21 -11.70
N TYR A 67 7.41 -0.45 -11.90
CA TYR A 67 7.56 -1.85 -11.44
C TYR A 67 7.64 -1.99 -9.93
N GLY A 68 8.28 -1.05 -9.23
CA GLY A 68 8.34 -1.09 -7.77
C GLY A 68 6.97 -1.00 -7.12
N LEU A 69 6.18 -0.02 -7.54
CA LEU A 69 4.83 0.16 -7.04
C LEU A 69 3.91 -1.00 -7.46
N LEU A 70 4.07 -1.49 -8.68
CA LEU A 70 3.30 -2.63 -9.18
C LEU A 70 3.57 -3.90 -8.36
N ALA A 71 4.83 -4.20 -8.10
CA ALA A 71 5.21 -5.37 -7.30
C ALA A 71 4.64 -5.26 -5.87
N TYR A 72 4.83 -4.12 -5.24
CA TYR A 72 4.29 -3.87 -3.89
C TYR A 72 2.76 -4.03 -3.87
N SER A 73 2.08 -3.35 -4.78
CA SER A 73 0.62 -3.32 -4.82
C SER A 73 0.03 -4.72 -5.04
N THR A 74 0.62 -5.49 -5.95
CA THR A 74 0.18 -6.86 -6.24
C THR A 74 0.40 -7.78 -5.04
N LEU A 75 1.56 -7.72 -4.40
CA LEU A 75 1.87 -8.57 -3.25
C LEU A 75 0.99 -8.23 -2.05
N VAL A 76 0.77 -6.95 -1.78
CA VAL A 76 -0.12 -6.51 -0.69
C VAL A 76 -1.55 -6.97 -0.97
N MET A 77 -2.03 -6.81 -2.20
CA MET A 77 -3.37 -7.27 -2.58
C MET A 77 -3.55 -8.76 -2.30
N LEU A 78 -2.61 -9.59 -2.74
CA LEU A 78 -2.67 -11.03 -2.54
C LEU A 78 -2.67 -11.39 -1.06
N TYR A 79 -1.84 -10.75 -0.27
CA TYR A 79 -1.78 -11.00 1.16
C TYR A 79 -3.04 -10.57 1.89
N LEU A 80 -3.60 -9.40 1.55
CA LEU A 80 -4.85 -8.92 2.14
C LEU A 80 -6.03 -9.81 1.78
N ILE A 81 -6.08 -10.36 0.56
CA ILE A 81 -7.09 -11.36 0.17
C ILE A 81 -6.99 -12.60 1.06
N ASP A 82 -5.77 -13.10 1.25
CA ASP A 82 -5.52 -14.26 2.11
C ASP A 82 -6.01 -14.01 3.54
N LEU A 83 -5.69 -12.85 4.11
CA LEU A 83 -6.14 -12.46 5.43
C LEU A 83 -7.68 -12.35 5.51
N GLY A 84 -8.30 -11.73 4.52
CA GLY A 84 -9.75 -11.53 4.48
C GLY A 84 -10.50 -12.84 4.33
N VAL A 85 -10.02 -13.75 3.49
CA VAL A 85 -10.58 -15.10 3.33
C VAL A 85 -10.41 -15.91 4.63
N GLY A 86 -9.31 -15.67 5.34
CA GLY A 86 -9.04 -16.31 6.63
C GLY A 86 -9.82 -15.74 7.81
N GLY A 87 -10.68 -14.74 7.59
CA GLY A 87 -11.59 -14.22 8.62
C GLY A 87 -11.17 -12.89 9.25
N VAL A 88 -10.09 -12.25 8.82
CA VAL A 88 -9.72 -10.90 9.26
C VAL A 88 -10.78 -9.92 8.75
N ALA A 89 -11.33 -9.09 9.64
CA ALA A 89 -12.57 -8.35 9.38
C ALA A 89 -12.45 -6.83 9.58
N GLY A 90 -11.30 -6.24 9.30
CA GLY A 90 -11.15 -4.78 9.32
C GLY A 90 -12.00 -4.11 8.25
N VAL A 91 -12.62 -2.97 8.59
CA VAL A 91 -13.53 -2.27 7.68
C VAL A 91 -12.83 -1.77 6.42
N LEU A 92 -11.53 -1.48 6.49
CA LEU A 92 -10.74 -1.02 5.35
C LEU A 92 -9.99 -2.14 4.61
N LEU A 93 -10.08 -3.40 5.08
CA LEU A 93 -9.33 -4.49 4.46
C LEU A 93 -9.76 -4.71 3.00
N TRP A 94 -11.06 -4.93 2.76
CA TRP A 94 -11.56 -5.17 1.40
C TRP A 94 -11.49 -3.93 0.51
N PRO A 95 -11.81 -2.71 0.97
CA PRO A 95 -11.52 -1.50 0.20
C PRO A 95 -10.05 -1.38 -0.21
N ALA A 96 -9.12 -1.73 0.67
CA ALA A 96 -7.69 -1.74 0.34
C ALA A 96 -7.37 -2.76 -0.76
N VAL A 97 -7.97 -3.96 -0.71
CA VAL A 97 -7.84 -4.97 -1.77
C VAL A 97 -8.27 -4.40 -3.11
N VAL A 98 -9.43 -3.75 -3.15
CA VAL A 98 -9.97 -3.16 -4.39
C VAL A 98 -9.06 -2.07 -4.92
N ILE A 99 -8.57 -1.18 -4.06
CA ILE A 99 -7.67 -0.10 -4.45
C ILE A 99 -6.37 -0.68 -5.04
N HIS A 100 -5.76 -1.65 -4.38
CA HIS A 100 -4.53 -2.26 -4.87
C HIS A 100 -4.75 -3.06 -6.16
N ALA A 101 -5.90 -3.71 -6.30
CA ALA A 101 -6.26 -4.41 -7.54
C ALA A 101 -6.39 -3.44 -8.72
N LEU A 102 -7.09 -2.33 -8.51
CA LEU A 102 -7.26 -1.29 -9.54
C LEU A 102 -5.92 -0.63 -9.88
N LEU A 103 -5.11 -0.32 -8.89
CA LEU A 103 -3.79 0.26 -9.09
C LEU A 103 -2.88 -0.70 -9.86
N SER A 104 -2.84 -1.97 -9.51
CA SER A 104 -2.05 -2.97 -10.20
C SER A 104 -2.48 -3.12 -11.67
N ALA A 105 -3.79 -3.23 -11.91
CA ALA A 105 -4.32 -3.34 -13.27
C ALA A 105 -3.99 -2.10 -14.10
N ALA A 106 -4.16 -0.92 -13.54
CA ALA A 106 -3.85 0.34 -14.22
C ALA A 106 -2.35 0.48 -14.53
N LEU A 107 -1.48 0.07 -13.61
CA LEU A 107 -0.03 0.09 -13.83
C LEU A 107 0.39 -0.91 -14.91
N ILE A 108 -0.21 -2.09 -14.95
CA ILE A 108 0.06 -3.07 -16.01
C ILE A 108 -0.33 -2.51 -17.38
N VAL A 109 -1.53 -1.94 -17.48
CA VAL A 109 -2.00 -1.34 -18.74
C VAL A 109 -1.09 -0.20 -19.17
N ALA A 110 -0.73 0.70 -18.25
CA ALA A 110 0.15 1.82 -18.51
C ALA A 110 1.56 1.35 -18.95
N ALA A 111 2.10 0.32 -18.29
CA ALA A 111 3.41 -0.24 -18.63
C ALA A 111 3.41 -0.85 -20.04
N ARG A 112 2.34 -1.55 -20.41
CA ARG A 112 2.20 -2.13 -21.75
C ARG A 112 2.13 -1.06 -22.84
N ARG A 113 1.49 0.08 -22.55
CA ARG A 113 1.38 1.18 -23.53
C ARG A 113 2.68 1.91 -23.78
N THR A 114 3.60 1.88 -22.81
CA THR A 114 4.89 2.56 -22.91
C THR A 114 6.06 1.66 -23.33
N SER A 115 5.81 0.38 -23.48
CA SER A 115 6.84 -0.60 -23.88
C SER A 115 6.94 -0.78 -25.40
#